data_9ddbfcbc40ce2330dcc4829bc651bc4b
#
_entry.id   9ddbfcbc40ce2330dcc4829bc651bc4b
#
_cell.length_a   1.000
_cell.length_b   1.000
_cell.length_c   1.000
_cell.angle_alpha   90.00
_cell.angle_beta   90.00
_cell.angle_gamma   90.00
#
_symmetry.space_group_name_H-M   'P 1'
#
loop_
_entity.id
_entity.type
_entity.pdbx_description
1 polymer ?
#
loop_
_entity_poly.entity_id
_entity_poly.type
_entity_poly.pdbx_seq_one_letter_code
_entity_poly.pdbx_strand_id
1 'polypeptide(L)'
;MPDIDGLKTVAEKYSFVCKTDEDLSRRCAYGTGGKADWYFTPTDEKTIISLVNDLKAADAPYFVLGNGSNVLVSDEGYRGAIISTEKLKGLSLCGRILTALSGEKVADVVKFALYSSLGGIEFLSGIPATIGGVTAMNAGCFGKSVADRISYVVTTKGVYPAKKCGFAYRESLFRKNGEPIIKVAFNLDNAEYEQSESKIEYYKNLRRNKQPKGRSCGSVFLNDGYYAGKQIESCQFTIKQSASAEVAN
;
A
#
# COMPACT_ATOMS: atom_id res chain seq x y z
N MET A 1 -29.03 2.60 -2.31
CA MET A 1 -28.38 1.40 -1.73
C MET A 1 -27.52 0.80 -2.82
N PRO A 2 -26.33 0.26 -2.55
CA PRO A 2 -25.54 -0.40 -3.61
C PRO A 2 -26.38 -1.55 -4.20
N ASP A 3 -26.23 -1.75 -5.51
CA ASP A 3 -26.88 -2.85 -6.20
C ASP A 3 -26.24 -4.19 -5.78
N ILE A 4 -26.85 -4.82 -4.77
CA ILE A 4 -26.37 -6.09 -4.21
C ILE A 4 -26.48 -7.21 -5.22
N ASP A 5 -27.50 -7.20 -6.10
CA ASP A 5 -27.71 -8.24 -7.11
C ASP A 5 -26.66 -8.16 -8.21
N GLY A 6 -26.32 -6.95 -8.67
CA GLY A 6 -25.22 -6.73 -9.60
C GLY A 6 -23.87 -7.19 -9.06
N LEU A 7 -23.60 -6.88 -7.78
CA LEU A 7 -22.35 -7.30 -7.13
C LEU A 7 -22.28 -8.83 -6.95
N LYS A 8 -23.40 -9.50 -6.66
CA LYS A 8 -23.49 -10.95 -6.57
C LYS A 8 -23.18 -11.61 -7.93
N THR A 9 -23.74 -11.09 -9.02
CA THR A 9 -23.45 -11.56 -10.37
C THR A 9 -21.96 -11.45 -10.72
N VAL A 10 -21.33 -10.34 -10.35
CA VAL A 10 -19.86 -10.17 -10.49
C VAL A 10 -19.11 -11.20 -9.65
N ALA A 11 -19.51 -11.42 -8.39
CA ALA A 11 -18.87 -12.40 -7.52
C ALA A 11 -18.95 -13.82 -8.06
N GLU A 12 -20.07 -14.21 -8.62
CA GLU A 12 -20.26 -15.52 -9.30
C GLU A 12 -19.32 -15.67 -10.51
N LYS A 13 -19.23 -14.64 -11.37
CA LYS A 13 -18.32 -14.62 -12.53
C LYS A 13 -16.85 -14.79 -12.14
N TYR A 14 -16.44 -14.21 -11.00
CA TYR A 14 -15.06 -14.26 -10.51
C TYR A 14 -14.91 -15.20 -9.30
N SER A 15 -15.75 -16.21 -9.16
CA SER A 15 -15.74 -17.16 -8.03
C SER A 15 -14.39 -17.82 -7.78
N PHE A 16 -13.57 -18.03 -8.83
CA PHE A 16 -12.24 -18.62 -8.76
C PHE A 16 -11.19 -17.74 -8.02
N VAL A 17 -11.47 -16.44 -7.84
CA VAL A 17 -10.63 -15.49 -7.07
C VAL A 17 -11.40 -14.73 -6.00
N CYS A 18 -12.65 -15.13 -5.74
CA CYS A 18 -13.57 -14.48 -4.79
C CYS A 18 -13.76 -15.31 -3.53
N LYS A 19 -13.84 -14.62 -2.40
CA LYS A 19 -14.33 -15.17 -1.12
C LYS A 19 -15.44 -14.27 -0.60
N THR A 20 -16.39 -14.85 0.10
CA THR A 20 -17.44 -14.12 0.84
C THR A 20 -17.11 -14.06 2.32
N ASP A 21 -17.63 -13.06 3.00
CA ASP A 21 -17.50 -12.91 4.47
C ASP A 21 -16.05 -12.97 4.99
N GLU A 22 -15.09 -12.43 4.20
CA GLU A 22 -13.68 -12.44 4.60
C GLU A 22 -13.44 -11.54 5.80
N ASP A 23 -12.81 -12.09 6.82
CA ASP A 23 -12.44 -11.42 8.06
C ASP A 23 -11.30 -10.41 7.81
N LEU A 24 -11.64 -9.11 7.77
CA LEU A 24 -10.69 -8.03 7.50
C LEU A 24 -9.75 -7.75 8.69
N SER A 25 -10.04 -8.23 9.89
CA SER A 25 -9.11 -8.14 11.01
C SER A 25 -7.80 -8.86 10.72
N ARG A 26 -7.84 -9.89 9.88
CA ARG A 26 -6.66 -10.65 9.42
C ARG A 26 -5.96 -10.00 8.24
N ARG A 27 -6.56 -8.95 7.67
CA ARG A 27 -6.10 -8.26 6.45
C ARG A 27 -5.57 -6.86 6.71
N CYS A 28 -5.61 -6.40 7.96
CA CYS A 28 -5.04 -5.11 8.36
C CYS A 28 -4.04 -5.25 9.51
N ALA A 29 -3.10 -4.32 9.56
CA ALA A 29 -2.00 -4.38 10.53
C ALA A 29 -2.46 -4.14 11.98
N TYR A 30 -3.57 -3.45 12.21
CA TYR A 30 -4.18 -3.31 13.54
C TYR A 30 -4.73 -4.63 14.07
N GLY A 31 -5.17 -5.52 13.19
CA GLY A 31 -5.81 -6.76 13.58
C GLY A 31 -7.22 -6.58 14.14
N THR A 32 -7.90 -5.52 13.70
CA THR A 32 -9.29 -5.18 14.04
C THR A 32 -10.09 -4.97 12.77
N GLY A 33 -11.42 -5.04 12.87
CA GLY A 33 -12.36 -4.82 11.77
C GLY A 33 -13.26 -6.01 11.51
N GLY A 34 -14.45 -5.74 11.00
CA GLY A 34 -15.45 -6.74 10.63
C GLY A 34 -15.15 -7.39 9.27
N LYS A 35 -16.18 -8.02 8.69
CA LYS A 35 -16.07 -8.77 7.44
C LYS A 35 -16.32 -7.91 6.21
N ALA A 36 -15.70 -8.29 5.07
CA ALA A 36 -16.11 -7.79 3.76
C ALA A 36 -17.15 -8.73 3.14
N ASP A 37 -18.15 -8.18 2.45
CA ASP A 37 -19.13 -9.00 1.74
C ASP A 37 -18.44 -9.87 0.68
N TRP A 38 -17.55 -9.27 -0.11
CA TRP A 38 -16.76 -9.95 -1.13
C TRP A 38 -15.31 -9.52 -1.08
N TYR A 39 -14.43 -10.49 -1.20
CA TYR A 39 -12.98 -10.29 -1.17
C TYR A 39 -12.36 -10.97 -2.39
N PHE A 40 -11.88 -10.17 -3.35
CA PHE A 40 -11.28 -10.63 -4.59
C PHE A 40 -9.76 -10.59 -4.52
N THR A 41 -9.12 -11.65 -5.01
CA THR A 41 -7.65 -11.77 -5.09
C THR A 41 -7.21 -12.06 -6.52
N PRO A 42 -7.33 -11.09 -7.46
CA PRO A 42 -6.89 -11.27 -8.84
C PRO A 42 -5.41 -11.62 -8.90
N THR A 43 -5.05 -12.51 -9.82
CA THR A 43 -3.68 -13.04 -9.96
C THR A 43 -2.92 -12.42 -11.12
N ASP A 44 -3.60 -11.74 -12.02
CA ASP A 44 -3.02 -11.15 -13.23
C ASP A 44 -3.71 -9.83 -13.65
N GLU A 45 -3.07 -9.13 -14.59
CA GLU A 45 -3.51 -7.81 -15.07
C GLU A 45 -4.87 -7.88 -15.77
N LYS A 46 -5.16 -8.94 -16.53
CA LYS A 46 -6.41 -9.07 -17.27
C LYS A 46 -7.58 -9.24 -16.31
N THR A 47 -7.40 -10.09 -15.32
CA THR A 47 -8.43 -10.38 -14.32
C THR A 47 -8.79 -9.12 -13.52
N ILE A 48 -7.80 -8.34 -13.03
CA ILE A 48 -8.13 -7.12 -12.26
C ILE A 48 -8.77 -6.04 -13.12
N ILE A 49 -8.37 -5.88 -14.39
CA ILE A 49 -8.97 -4.91 -15.31
C ILE A 49 -10.44 -5.29 -15.57
N SER A 50 -10.71 -6.54 -15.91
CA SER A 50 -12.07 -7.02 -16.19
C SER A 50 -12.95 -6.92 -14.93
N LEU A 51 -12.46 -7.35 -13.78
CA LEU A 51 -13.17 -7.25 -12.49
C LEU A 51 -13.57 -5.81 -12.17
N VAL A 52 -12.64 -4.85 -12.28
CA VAL A 52 -12.92 -3.44 -12.01
C VAL A 52 -13.94 -2.85 -12.97
N ASN A 53 -13.90 -3.24 -14.24
CA ASN A 53 -14.88 -2.79 -15.23
C ASN A 53 -16.28 -3.35 -14.93
N ASP A 54 -16.38 -4.63 -14.55
CA ASP A 54 -17.65 -5.25 -14.19
C ASP A 54 -18.23 -4.66 -12.90
N LEU A 55 -17.40 -4.42 -11.89
CA LEU A 55 -17.82 -3.75 -10.64
C LEU A 55 -18.36 -2.33 -10.91
N LYS A 56 -17.71 -1.58 -11.81
CA LYS A 56 -18.17 -0.25 -12.20
C LYS A 56 -19.47 -0.32 -13.01
N ALA A 57 -19.62 -1.29 -13.91
CA ALA A 57 -20.85 -1.49 -14.69
C ALA A 57 -22.04 -1.84 -13.79
N ALA A 58 -21.79 -2.55 -12.70
CA ALA A 58 -22.77 -2.88 -11.66
C ALA A 58 -22.98 -1.78 -10.61
N ASP A 59 -22.36 -0.60 -10.75
CA ASP A 59 -22.34 0.48 -9.75
C ASP A 59 -22.00 -0.03 -8.32
N ALA A 60 -21.15 -1.07 -8.27
CA ALA A 60 -20.79 -1.76 -7.02
C ALA A 60 -19.65 -1.05 -6.31
N PRO A 61 -19.78 -0.71 -5.03
CA PRO A 61 -18.70 -0.09 -4.27
C PRO A 61 -17.54 -1.06 -4.10
N TYR A 62 -16.32 -0.57 -4.33
CA TYR A 62 -15.12 -1.36 -4.08
C TYR A 62 -14.01 -0.54 -3.41
N PHE A 63 -13.15 -1.24 -2.70
CA PHE A 63 -11.94 -0.68 -2.09
C PHE A 63 -10.72 -1.53 -2.46
N VAL A 64 -9.62 -0.89 -2.84
CA VAL A 64 -8.37 -1.57 -3.21
C VAL A 64 -7.50 -1.72 -1.97
N LEU A 65 -7.17 -2.96 -1.62
CA LEU A 65 -6.37 -3.28 -0.45
C LEU A 65 -5.00 -3.85 -0.86
N GLY A 66 -3.93 -3.24 -0.35
CA GLY A 66 -2.59 -3.81 -0.38
C GLY A 66 -2.34 -4.70 0.85
N ASN A 67 -1.29 -4.41 1.61
CA ASN A 67 -0.94 -5.16 2.82
C ASN A 67 -1.73 -4.72 4.08
N GLY A 68 -2.70 -3.81 3.97
CA GLY A 68 -3.49 -3.32 5.10
C GLY A 68 -2.70 -2.55 6.18
N SER A 69 -1.49 -2.08 5.87
CA SER A 69 -0.60 -1.42 6.83
C SER A 69 -0.90 0.06 7.07
N ASN A 70 -1.91 0.60 6.41
CA ASN A 70 -2.37 1.99 6.58
C ASN A 70 -3.89 2.09 6.48
N VAL A 71 -4.59 1.09 6.99
CA VAL A 71 -6.05 0.98 6.91
C VAL A 71 -6.60 0.63 8.29
N LEU A 72 -7.62 1.36 8.72
CA LEU A 72 -8.48 1.00 9.84
C LEU A 72 -9.84 0.59 9.27
N VAL A 73 -10.28 -0.61 9.63
CA VAL A 73 -11.55 -1.18 9.17
C VAL A 73 -12.57 -1.08 10.30
N SER A 74 -13.80 -0.65 9.97
CA SER A 74 -14.90 -0.64 10.91
C SER A 74 -15.23 -2.06 11.42
N ASP A 75 -15.70 -2.17 12.66
CA ASP A 75 -16.18 -3.43 13.24
C ASP A 75 -17.41 -3.97 12.50
N GLU A 76 -18.18 -3.10 11.84
CA GLU A 76 -19.28 -3.48 10.93
C GLU A 76 -18.78 -4.07 9.61
N GLY A 77 -17.47 -3.95 9.33
CA GLY A 77 -16.84 -4.43 8.11
C GLY A 77 -17.00 -3.48 6.91
N TYR A 78 -16.96 -4.05 5.71
CA TYR A 78 -17.10 -3.32 4.45
C TYR A 78 -18.25 -3.90 3.61
N ARG A 79 -19.26 -3.07 3.35
CA ARG A 79 -20.40 -3.43 2.50
C ARG A 79 -20.04 -3.15 1.05
N GLY A 80 -19.56 -4.19 0.34
CA GLY A 80 -19.08 -4.11 -1.03
C GLY A 80 -17.92 -5.05 -1.33
N ALA A 81 -17.13 -4.73 -2.32
CA ALA A 81 -16.01 -5.53 -2.80
C ALA A 81 -14.65 -5.00 -2.29
N ILE A 82 -13.86 -5.86 -1.66
CA ILE A 82 -12.43 -5.60 -1.46
C ILE A 82 -11.66 -6.24 -2.63
N ILE A 83 -10.81 -5.46 -3.29
CA ILE A 83 -9.88 -5.96 -4.31
C ILE A 83 -8.49 -5.99 -3.70
N SER A 84 -8.04 -7.16 -3.29
CA SER A 84 -6.69 -7.34 -2.75
C SER A 84 -5.68 -7.53 -3.87
N THR A 85 -4.61 -6.75 -3.83
CA THR A 85 -3.51 -6.89 -4.79
C THR A 85 -2.47 -7.93 -4.38
N GLU A 86 -2.67 -8.64 -3.26
CA GLU A 86 -1.66 -9.55 -2.67
C GLU A 86 -1.12 -10.63 -3.63
N LYS A 87 -1.93 -11.04 -4.62
CA LYS A 87 -1.57 -12.05 -5.62
C LYS A 87 -0.98 -11.47 -6.91
N LEU A 88 -1.03 -10.15 -7.11
CA LEU A 88 -0.39 -9.50 -8.25
C LEU A 88 1.11 -9.40 -8.02
N LYS A 89 1.84 -10.45 -8.41
CA LYS A 89 3.27 -10.62 -8.17
C LYS A 89 4.05 -10.68 -9.47
N GLY A 90 5.19 -10.02 -9.50
CA GLY A 90 6.13 -10.04 -10.62
C GLY A 90 7.07 -8.85 -10.59
N LEU A 91 8.34 -9.13 -10.87
CA LEU A 91 9.41 -8.16 -10.98
C LEU A 91 10.05 -8.31 -12.36
N SER A 92 10.38 -7.20 -12.99
CA SER A 92 11.17 -7.19 -14.23
C SER A 92 12.14 -6.01 -14.23
N LEU A 93 13.27 -6.19 -14.90
CA LEU A 93 14.31 -5.19 -15.00
C LEU A 93 14.69 -4.97 -16.47
N CYS A 94 14.74 -3.70 -16.87
CA CYS A 94 15.26 -3.28 -18.17
C CYS A 94 16.20 -2.09 -17.97
N GLY A 95 17.49 -2.30 -18.08
CA GLY A 95 18.51 -1.32 -17.70
C GLY A 95 18.35 -0.90 -16.24
N ARG A 96 18.05 0.36 -15.99
CA ARG A 96 17.80 0.90 -14.64
C ARG A 96 16.31 1.03 -14.29
N ILE A 97 15.43 0.58 -15.18
CA ILE A 97 13.98 0.61 -14.93
C ILE A 97 13.57 -0.73 -14.31
N LEU A 98 13.31 -0.68 -13.01
CA LEU A 98 12.74 -1.79 -12.25
C LEU A 98 11.22 -1.66 -12.24
N THR A 99 10.51 -2.65 -12.78
CA THR A 99 9.05 -2.70 -12.77
C THR A 99 8.57 -3.77 -11.80
N ALA A 100 7.65 -3.39 -10.92
CA ALA A 100 7.06 -4.26 -9.92
C ALA A 100 5.53 -4.26 -10.02
N LEU A 101 4.90 -5.43 -9.98
CA LEU A 101 3.44 -5.54 -9.82
C LEU A 101 3.02 -5.04 -8.43
N SER A 102 1.82 -4.49 -8.35
CA SER A 102 1.36 -3.71 -7.19
C SER A 102 1.29 -4.50 -5.87
N GLY A 103 1.14 -5.82 -5.95
CA GLY A 103 1.15 -6.71 -4.79
C GLY A 103 2.54 -7.11 -4.31
N GLU A 104 3.62 -6.76 -5.02
CA GLU A 104 4.97 -7.02 -4.53
C GLU A 104 5.22 -6.31 -3.20
N LYS A 105 5.86 -7.02 -2.27
CA LYS A 105 6.25 -6.42 -1.00
C LYS A 105 7.43 -5.47 -1.22
N VAL A 106 7.40 -4.34 -0.54
CA VAL A 106 8.51 -3.37 -0.56
C VAL A 106 9.85 -4.04 -0.24
N ALA A 107 9.88 -4.94 0.73
CA ALA A 107 11.09 -5.66 1.12
C ALA A 107 11.69 -6.48 -0.03
N ASP A 108 10.84 -7.14 -0.82
CA ASP A 108 11.28 -7.98 -1.94
C ASP A 108 11.81 -7.11 -3.09
N VAL A 109 11.16 -5.97 -3.34
CA VAL A 109 11.58 -5.01 -4.39
C VAL A 109 12.91 -4.35 -4.04
N VAL A 110 13.11 -3.93 -2.78
CA VAL A 110 14.38 -3.37 -2.31
C VAL A 110 15.49 -4.42 -2.39
N LYS A 111 15.20 -5.66 -2.00
CA LYS A 111 16.15 -6.78 -2.09
C LYS A 111 16.52 -7.09 -3.54
N PHE A 112 15.54 -7.08 -4.45
CA PHE A 112 15.79 -7.30 -5.88
C PHE A 112 16.67 -6.18 -6.47
N ALA A 113 16.42 -4.90 -6.13
CA ALA A 113 17.25 -3.78 -6.55
C ALA A 113 18.70 -3.93 -6.06
N LEU A 114 18.88 -4.29 -4.76
CA LEU A 114 20.19 -4.54 -4.17
C LEU A 114 20.99 -5.59 -4.95
N TYR A 115 20.40 -6.76 -5.23
CA TYR A 115 21.06 -7.82 -5.96
C TYR A 115 21.27 -7.52 -7.47
N SER A 116 20.58 -6.50 -7.97
CA SER A 116 20.76 -5.99 -9.34
C SER A 116 21.75 -4.82 -9.41
N SER A 117 22.49 -4.53 -8.35
CA SER A 117 23.42 -3.37 -8.25
C SER A 117 22.71 -2.05 -8.55
N LEU A 118 21.46 -1.91 -8.08
CA LEU A 118 20.64 -0.72 -8.22
C LEU A 118 20.23 -0.16 -6.85
N GLY A 119 20.19 1.17 -6.76
CA GLY A 119 19.86 1.90 -5.55
C GLY A 119 18.91 3.05 -5.76
N GLY A 120 18.57 3.73 -4.65
CA GLY A 120 17.69 4.88 -4.61
C GLY A 120 16.34 4.65 -3.92
N ILE A 121 16.02 3.38 -3.58
CA ILE A 121 14.81 3.01 -2.84
C ILE A 121 15.11 2.36 -1.48
N GLU A 122 16.35 2.37 -1.01
CA GLU A 122 16.78 1.77 0.27
C GLU A 122 16.01 2.36 1.47
N PHE A 123 15.60 3.63 1.38
CA PHE A 123 14.82 4.31 2.42
C PHE A 123 13.45 3.69 2.68
N LEU A 124 12.93 2.88 1.73
CA LEU A 124 11.69 2.13 1.90
C LEU A 124 11.86 0.88 2.78
N SER A 125 13.09 0.48 3.08
CA SER A 125 13.38 -0.70 3.90
C SER A 125 12.69 -0.65 5.26
N GLY A 126 12.01 -1.74 5.60
CA GLY A 126 11.25 -1.84 6.86
C GLY A 126 9.82 -1.29 6.79
N ILE A 127 9.36 -0.78 5.64
CA ILE A 127 7.94 -0.45 5.46
C ILE A 127 7.17 -1.75 5.16
N PRO A 128 6.20 -2.15 6.00
CA PRO A 128 5.46 -3.41 5.84
C PRO A 128 4.30 -3.23 4.84
N ALA A 129 4.59 -2.84 3.61
CA ALA A 129 3.59 -2.49 2.60
C ALA A 129 3.86 -3.18 1.26
N THR A 130 2.88 -3.10 0.37
CA THR A 130 3.03 -3.46 -1.05
C THR A 130 3.39 -2.24 -1.89
N ILE A 131 3.94 -2.48 -3.08
CA ILE A 131 4.33 -1.41 -4.02
C ILE A 131 3.11 -0.55 -4.41
N GLY A 132 1.96 -1.16 -4.69
CA GLY A 132 0.73 -0.39 -4.95
C GLY A 132 0.35 0.50 -3.76
N GLY A 133 0.44 -0.02 -2.53
CA GLY A 133 0.12 0.72 -1.31
C GLY A 133 1.05 1.91 -1.07
N VAL A 134 2.38 1.73 -1.17
CA VAL A 134 3.33 2.84 -1.00
C VAL A 134 3.19 3.89 -2.09
N THR A 135 2.85 3.48 -3.32
CA THR A 135 2.63 4.39 -4.45
C THR A 135 1.34 5.20 -4.26
N ALA A 136 0.21 4.56 -3.92
CA ALA A 136 -1.06 5.24 -3.66
C ALA A 136 -0.93 6.29 -2.55
N MET A 137 -0.17 5.97 -1.49
CA MET A 137 0.08 6.86 -0.35
C MET A 137 1.21 7.85 -0.57
N ASN A 138 1.92 7.80 -1.71
CA ASN A 138 3.19 8.50 -1.88
C ASN A 138 4.05 8.38 -0.61
N ALA A 139 4.29 7.13 -0.20
CA ALA A 139 4.97 6.87 1.06
C ALA A 139 6.35 7.50 1.08
N GLY A 140 6.62 8.25 2.14
CA GLY A 140 7.88 8.95 2.31
C GLY A 140 8.39 8.88 3.74
N CYS A 141 9.70 8.92 3.89
CA CYS A 141 10.40 8.97 5.16
C CYS A 141 11.83 9.45 4.95
N PHE A 142 12.41 9.99 6.02
CA PHE A 142 13.81 10.44 6.00
C PHE A 142 14.09 11.48 4.89
N GLY A 143 13.13 12.38 4.64
CA GLY A 143 13.25 13.43 3.61
C GLY A 143 13.10 12.96 2.16
N LYS A 144 12.70 11.71 1.94
CA LYS A 144 12.49 11.12 0.61
C LYS A 144 11.07 10.59 0.46
N SER A 145 10.59 10.49 -0.77
CA SER A 145 9.29 9.90 -1.12
C SER A 145 9.43 8.86 -2.23
N VAL A 146 8.47 7.95 -2.33
CA VAL A 146 8.48 6.96 -3.41
C VAL A 146 8.37 7.61 -4.79
N ALA A 147 7.68 8.74 -4.88
CA ALA A 147 7.54 9.53 -6.10
C ALA A 147 8.87 9.99 -6.69
N ASP A 148 9.91 10.19 -5.85
CA ASP A 148 11.26 10.62 -6.29
C ASP A 148 11.92 9.62 -7.24
N ARG A 149 11.44 8.38 -7.26
CA ARG A 149 11.99 7.28 -8.05
C ARG A 149 11.00 6.68 -9.06
N ILE A 150 9.72 7.04 -9.01
CA ILE A 150 8.73 6.55 -9.97
C ILE A 150 8.97 7.19 -11.35
N SER A 151 9.04 6.34 -12.37
CA SER A 151 9.04 6.71 -13.78
C SER A 151 7.62 6.80 -14.32
N TYR A 152 6.85 5.73 -14.14
CA TYR A 152 5.42 5.69 -14.50
C TYR A 152 4.66 4.67 -13.65
N VAL A 153 3.34 4.81 -13.62
CA VAL A 153 2.40 3.90 -12.97
C VAL A 153 1.42 3.38 -14.02
N VAL A 154 1.15 2.10 -14.00
CA VAL A 154 0.10 1.46 -14.82
C VAL A 154 -1.09 1.12 -13.94
N THR A 155 -2.27 1.48 -14.39
CA THR A 155 -3.53 1.28 -13.70
C THR A 155 -4.51 0.54 -14.59
N THR A 156 -5.72 0.31 -14.10
CA THR A 156 -6.82 -0.25 -14.92
C THR A 156 -7.29 0.67 -16.04
N LYS A 157 -6.91 1.97 -16.04
CA LYS A 157 -7.27 2.95 -17.08
C LYS A 157 -6.14 3.25 -18.05
N GLY A 158 -4.90 2.86 -17.75
CA GLY A 158 -3.75 3.10 -18.61
C GLY A 158 -2.48 3.47 -17.88
N VAL A 159 -1.56 4.13 -18.61
CA VAL A 159 -0.22 4.48 -18.14
C VAL A 159 -0.15 5.96 -17.76
N TYR A 160 0.33 6.25 -16.57
CA TYR A 160 0.55 7.59 -16.03
C TYR A 160 2.03 7.85 -15.81
N PRO A 161 2.67 8.75 -16.58
CA PRO A 161 4.00 9.25 -16.22
C PRO A 161 3.99 9.87 -14.83
N ALA A 162 5.08 9.81 -14.08
CA ALA A 162 5.15 10.29 -12.69
C ALA A 162 4.56 11.69 -12.49
N LYS A 163 4.84 12.62 -13.43
CA LYS A 163 4.32 14.00 -13.40
C LYS A 163 2.78 14.11 -13.50
N LYS A 164 2.09 13.08 -13.96
CA LYS A 164 0.62 13.00 -14.05
C LYS A 164 -0.02 12.24 -12.90
N CYS A 165 0.76 11.68 -11.98
CA CYS A 165 0.25 10.90 -10.85
C CYS A 165 -0.25 11.76 -9.67
N GLY A 166 -0.11 13.10 -9.73
CA GLY A 166 -0.58 14.02 -8.69
C GLY A 166 0.04 13.76 -7.31
N PHE A 167 1.33 13.40 -7.29
CA PHE A 167 2.03 13.12 -6.03
C PHE A 167 2.24 14.39 -5.21
N ALA A 168 1.80 14.34 -3.95
CA ALA A 168 2.07 15.35 -2.92
C ALA A 168 2.31 14.64 -1.58
N TYR A 169 2.47 15.38 -0.49
CA TYR A 169 2.68 14.79 0.84
C TYR A 169 1.50 13.87 1.24
N ARG A 170 1.76 12.57 1.32
CA ARG A 170 0.75 11.53 1.60
C ARG A 170 -0.42 11.51 0.61
N GLU A 171 -0.21 11.97 -0.60
CA GLU A 171 -1.25 12.06 -1.64
C GLU A 171 -0.78 11.52 -2.99
N SER A 172 -1.74 10.99 -3.74
CA SER A 172 -1.64 10.68 -5.16
C SER A 172 -3.02 10.75 -5.82
N LEU A 173 -3.06 10.79 -7.15
CA LEU A 173 -4.29 10.65 -7.92
C LEU A 173 -5.02 9.35 -7.56
N PHE A 174 -4.28 8.25 -7.40
CA PHE A 174 -4.82 6.91 -7.15
C PHE A 174 -5.49 6.78 -5.78
N ARG A 175 -4.96 7.47 -4.76
CA ARG A 175 -5.61 7.57 -3.45
C ARG A 175 -6.91 8.35 -3.51
N LYS A 176 -6.95 9.44 -4.30
CA LYS A 176 -8.13 10.33 -4.40
C LYS A 176 -9.28 9.66 -5.15
N ASN A 177 -8.99 8.93 -6.22
CA ASN A 177 -10.02 8.37 -7.10
C ASN A 177 -10.26 6.86 -6.92
N GLY A 178 -9.52 6.19 -6.02
CA GLY A 178 -9.65 4.75 -5.76
C GLY A 178 -9.23 3.85 -6.93
N GLU A 179 -8.51 4.39 -7.91
CA GLU A 179 -8.10 3.65 -9.10
C GLU A 179 -7.04 2.58 -8.78
N PRO A 180 -7.29 1.29 -9.11
CA PRO A 180 -6.34 0.24 -8.84
C PRO A 180 -5.04 0.40 -9.62
N ILE A 181 -3.93 0.42 -8.90
CA ILE A 181 -2.59 0.34 -9.47
C ILE A 181 -2.29 -1.12 -9.80
N ILE A 182 -1.84 -1.38 -11.03
CA ILE A 182 -1.44 -2.71 -11.50
C ILE A 182 0.06 -2.91 -11.33
N LYS A 183 0.86 -1.96 -11.82
CA LYS A 183 2.33 -2.00 -11.70
C LYS A 183 2.96 -0.62 -11.65
N VAL A 184 4.15 -0.56 -11.10
CA VAL A 184 4.92 0.66 -10.93
C VAL A 184 6.33 0.44 -11.47
N ALA A 185 6.80 1.39 -12.26
CA ALA A 185 8.16 1.42 -12.77
C ALA A 185 9.00 2.46 -12.03
N PHE A 186 10.12 2.03 -11.50
CA PHE A 186 11.11 2.85 -10.81
C PHE A 186 12.32 3.10 -11.71
N ASN A 187 12.76 4.35 -11.79
CA ASN A 187 14.04 4.69 -12.39
C ASN A 187 15.09 4.74 -11.26
N LEU A 188 15.96 3.75 -11.22
CA LEU A 188 16.96 3.57 -10.17
C LEU A 188 18.34 4.00 -10.65
N ASP A 189 19.24 4.26 -9.70
CA ASP A 189 20.64 4.56 -9.99
C ASP A 189 21.49 3.30 -9.88
N ASN A 190 22.61 3.22 -10.60
CA ASN A 190 23.61 2.20 -10.33
C ASN A 190 24.17 2.42 -8.92
N ALA A 191 24.37 1.35 -8.18
CA ALA A 191 24.84 1.41 -6.83
C ALA A 191 25.70 0.19 -6.48
N GLU A 192 26.73 0.41 -5.68
CA GLU A 192 27.55 -0.67 -5.13
C GLU A 192 26.75 -1.43 -4.07
N TYR A 193 26.87 -2.76 -4.07
CA TYR A 193 26.12 -3.64 -3.17
C TYR A 193 26.31 -3.25 -1.70
N GLU A 194 27.57 -3.15 -1.26
CA GLU A 194 27.92 -2.87 0.15
C GLU A 194 27.39 -1.51 0.63
N GLN A 195 27.39 -0.50 -0.26
CA GLN A 195 26.85 0.81 0.07
C GLN A 195 25.33 0.77 0.22
N SER A 196 24.63 0.08 -0.68
CA SER A 196 23.17 -0.07 -0.61
C SER A 196 22.75 -0.94 0.58
N GLU A 197 23.46 -2.03 0.85
CA GLU A 197 23.23 -2.87 2.02
C GLU A 197 23.40 -2.08 3.32
N SER A 198 24.46 -1.30 3.44
CA SER A 198 24.69 -0.41 4.61
C SER A 198 23.56 0.60 4.81
N LYS A 199 23.04 1.20 3.71
CA LYS A 199 21.87 2.11 3.76
C LYS A 199 20.61 1.37 4.19
N ILE A 200 20.36 0.18 3.68
CA ILE A 200 19.23 -0.67 4.05
C ILE A 200 19.23 -0.94 5.56
N GLU A 201 20.37 -1.40 6.10
CA GLU A 201 20.50 -1.67 7.53
C GLU A 201 20.38 -0.40 8.37
N TYR A 202 20.95 0.71 7.93
CA TYR A 202 20.79 2.01 8.58
C TYR A 202 19.30 2.40 8.71
N TYR A 203 18.51 2.33 7.61
CA TYR A 203 17.10 2.69 7.65
C TYR A 203 16.26 1.71 8.47
N LYS A 204 16.56 0.41 8.43
CA LYS A 204 15.90 -0.59 9.29
C LYS A 204 16.16 -0.32 10.76
N ASN A 205 17.40 0.02 11.14
CA ASN A 205 17.76 0.33 12.51
C ASN A 205 17.09 1.61 13.01
N LEU A 206 17.02 2.67 12.18
CA LEU A 206 16.29 3.89 12.53
C LEU A 206 14.80 3.59 12.83
N ARG A 207 14.16 2.72 12.06
CA ARG A 207 12.77 2.32 12.31
C ARG A 207 12.64 1.50 13.58
N ARG A 208 13.50 0.49 13.75
CA ARG A 208 13.49 -0.39 14.94
C ARG A 208 13.62 0.37 16.23
N ASN A 209 14.42 1.46 16.22
CA ASN A 209 14.67 2.27 17.41
C ASN A 209 13.60 3.35 17.67
N LYS A 210 12.82 3.74 16.63
CA LYS A 210 11.85 4.84 16.74
C LYS A 210 10.39 4.41 16.67
N GLN A 211 10.12 3.18 16.24
CA GLN A 211 8.75 2.70 16.11
C GLN A 211 8.35 1.80 17.28
N PRO A 212 7.11 1.89 17.76
CA PRO A 212 6.63 1.03 18.83
C PRO A 212 6.64 -0.42 18.39
N LYS A 213 6.78 -1.31 19.37
CA LYS A 213 6.60 -2.75 19.17
C LYS A 213 5.10 -3.06 19.21
N GLY A 214 4.63 -3.90 18.32
CA GLY A 214 3.23 -4.32 18.30
C GLY A 214 2.51 -3.99 16.99
N ARG A 215 1.18 -4.17 17.01
CA ARG A 215 0.32 -3.91 15.85
C ARG A 215 0.14 -2.42 15.65
N SER A 216 0.42 -1.92 14.46
CA SER A 216 0.36 -0.49 14.14
C SER A 216 0.09 -0.28 12.66
N CYS A 217 -0.64 0.78 12.32
CA CYS A 217 -0.80 1.26 10.96
C CYS A 217 0.02 2.54 10.68
N GLY A 218 1.06 2.81 11.47
CA GLY A 218 1.90 4.01 11.34
C GLY A 218 1.26 5.25 11.94
N SER A 219 1.72 6.42 11.51
CA SER A 219 1.21 7.70 12.03
C SER A 219 -0.23 7.95 11.62
N VAL A 220 -1.09 8.24 12.59
CA VAL A 220 -2.53 8.53 12.38
C VAL A 220 -2.73 9.96 11.88
N PHE A 221 -1.96 10.91 12.41
CA PHE A 221 -2.10 12.33 12.10
C PHE A 221 -1.17 12.77 10.97
N LEU A 222 -1.66 13.67 10.13
CA LEU A 222 -0.82 14.37 9.16
C LEU A 222 0.05 15.40 9.87
N ASN A 223 1.30 15.55 9.42
CA ASN A 223 2.18 16.63 9.86
C ASN A 223 1.92 17.84 8.96
N ASP A 224 1.18 18.81 9.45
CA ASP A 224 0.86 20.06 8.75
C ASP A 224 1.66 21.21 9.40
N GLY A 225 2.92 21.34 8.97
CA GLY A 225 3.85 22.34 9.53
C GLY A 225 4.37 22.01 10.94
N TYR A 226 3.74 21.08 11.64
CA TYR A 226 4.10 20.63 12.99
C TYR A 226 4.13 19.10 13.05
N TYR A 227 5.04 18.56 13.86
CA TYR A 227 5.07 17.13 14.15
C TYR A 227 4.02 16.81 15.21
N ALA A 228 2.92 16.15 14.83
CA ALA A 228 1.83 15.82 15.75
C ALA A 228 2.29 15.06 17.01
N GLY A 229 3.22 14.11 16.86
CA GLY A 229 3.81 13.40 18.00
C GLY A 229 4.48 14.33 19.00
N LYS A 230 5.27 15.32 18.54
CA LYS A 230 5.91 16.30 19.44
C LYS A 230 4.89 17.21 20.14
N GLN A 231 3.79 17.56 19.47
CA GLN A 231 2.71 18.33 20.10
C GLN A 231 2.01 17.53 21.19
N ILE A 232 1.69 16.26 20.93
CA ILE A 232 1.07 15.36 21.91
C ILE A 232 2.00 15.20 23.11
N GLU A 233 3.31 15.00 22.88
CA GLU A 233 4.31 14.89 23.92
C GLU A 233 4.41 16.20 24.76
N SER A 234 4.37 17.38 24.11
CA SER A 234 4.42 18.66 24.81
C SER A 234 3.19 18.95 25.68
N CYS A 235 2.05 18.33 25.37
CA CYS A 235 0.83 18.44 26.18
C CYS A 235 0.88 17.61 27.48
N GLN A 236 1.97 16.87 27.75
CA GLN A 236 2.15 15.99 28.92
C GLN A 236 0.97 15.05 29.17
N PHE A 237 0.27 14.61 28.11
CA PHE A 237 -0.77 13.61 28.25
C PHE A 237 -0.15 12.31 28.73
N THR A 238 -0.43 11.95 29.98
CA THR A 238 -0.17 10.58 30.44
C THR A 238 -1.22 9.69 29.79
N ILE A 239 -0.82 8.99 28.73
CA ILE A 239 -1.71 8.05 28.05
C ILE A 239 -1.95 6.89 29.03
N LYS A 240 -3.15 6.81 29.57
CA LYS A 240 -3.61 5.56 30.18
C LYS A 240 -3.69 4.56 29.04
N GLN A 241 -2.86 3.52 29.09
CA GLN A 241 -3.01 2.38 28.21
C GLN A 241 -4.43 1.85 28.30
N SER A 242 -5.21 2.06 27.25
CA SER A 242 -6.33 1.16 27.02
C SER A 242 -5.70 -0.12 26.44
N ALA A 243 -6.23 -1.29 26.78
CA ALA A 243 -5.60 -2.60 26.48
C ALA A 243 -5.28 -2.87 24.99
N SER A 244 -5.45 -1.91 24.10
CA SER A 244 -5.36 -2.06 22.65
C SER A 244 -4.70 -0.92 21.86
N ALA A 245 -4.28 0.21 22.46
CA ALA A 245 -3.65 1.28 21.69
C ALA A 245 -2.52 1.99 22.45
N GLU A 246 -1.34 2.06 21.84
CA GLU A 246 -0.21 2.90 22.28
C GLU A 246 0.04 4.00 21.25
N VAL A 247 0.33 5.21 21.72
CA VAL A 247 0.89 6.28 20.87
C VAL A 247 2.40 6.20 20.97
N ALA A 248 3.06 6.05 19.84
CA ALA A 248 4.52 6.08 19.75
C ALA A 248 5.03 7.52 19.69
N ASN A 249 6.01 7.84 20.48
CA ASN A 249 6.79 9.07 20.45
C ASN A 249 7.73 9.12 19.23
#